data_7102661ca30fede946f64177fb8c9870
#
_entry.id   7102661ca30fede946f64177fb8c9870
#
_cell.length_a   1.000
_cell.length_b   1.000
_cell.length_c   1.000
_cell.angle_alpha   90.00
_cell.angle_beta   90.00
_cell.angle_gamma   90.00
#
_symmetry.space_group_name_H-M   'P 1'
#
loop_
_entity.id
_entity.type
_entity.pdbx_description
1 polymer ?
#
loop_
_entity_poly.entity_id
_entity_poly.type
_entity_poly.pdbx_seq_one_letter_code
_entity_poly.pdbx_strand_id
1 'polypeptide(L)'
;MDGLGLRCHHVGGEAGGLGKGFYFTMAGMMGGRMQTAARACGVMRAALRASLQYSRDRKVFGQPLLEYPLTLAKLARMAARFSACRQLAFAIARVLDEGGGRMEASLVKLLACRSAEMVTREALQLHGGMGYAEETPVSRYFVDARVLSIFEGAEETLALKVVARSLLEAALKPASRPALSAGT
;
A
#
# COMPACT_ATOMS: atom_id res chain seq x y z
N MET A 1 15.81 -33.88 -22.87
CA MET A 1 14.94 -32.92 -23.56
C MET A 1 15.57 -31.53 -23.49
N ASP A 2 16.55 -31.23 -24.33
CA ASP A 2 17.38 -30.05 -24.12
C ASP A 2 17.64 -29.30 -25.41
N GLY A 3 16.56 -29.15 -26.19
CA GLY A 3 16.59 -28.50 -27.50
C GLY A 3 16.74 -26.97 -27.51
N LEU A 4 16.83 -26.30 -26.36
CA LEU A 4 16.91 -24.83 -26.29
C LEU A 4 18.17 -24.27 -25.69
N GLY A 5 19.13 -25.11 -25.27
CA GLY A 5 20.43 -24.66 -24.73
C GLY A 5 20.34 -23.69 -23.52
N LEU A 6 19.20 -23.66 -22.82
CA LEU A 6 19.02 -22.81 -21.67
C LEU A 6 19.78 -23.34 -20.47
N ARG A 7 20.70 -22.55 -19.96
CA ARG A 7 21.39 -22.85 -18.69
C ARG A 7 20.48 -22.49 -17.53
N CYS A 8 20.11 -23.48 -16.71
CA CYS A 8 19.43 -23.23 -15.45
C CYS A 8 20.44 -22.78 -14.40
N HIS A 9 20.26 -21.60 -13.82
CA HIS A 9 21.05 -21.14 -12.72
C HIS A 9 20.19 -21.18 -11.43
N HIS A 10 20.72 -21.82 -10.39
CA HIS A 10 20.06 -21.81 -9.09
C HIS A 10 20.31 -20.47 -8.38
N VAL A 11 19.24 -19.84 -7.90
CA VAL A 11 19.34 -18.64 -7.05
C VAL A 11 20.15 -19.01 -5.79
N GLY A 12 21.22 -18.27 -5.50
CA GLY A 12 22.12 -18.57 -4.39
C GLY A 12 23.19 -19.64 -4.69
N GLY A 13 23.34 -20.08 -5.99
CA GLY A 13 24.28 -21.10 -6.42
C GLY A 13 23.87 -22.54 -6.07
N GLU A 14 24.54 -23.54 -6.65
CA GLU A 14 24.17 -24.95 -6.43
C GLU A 14 24.29 -25.39 -4.97
N ALA A 15 25.34 -25.00 -4.27
CA ALA A 15 25.60 -25.41 -2.89
C ALA A 15 24.73 -24.63 -1.86
N GLY A 16 24.37 -23.39 -2.16
CA GLY A 16 23.67 -22.51 -1.23
C GLY A 16 22.17 -22.36 -1.48
N GLY A 17 21.72 -22.64 -2.70
CA GLY A 17 20.35 -22.37 -3.17
C GLY A 17 19.42 -23.57 -3.18
N LEU A 18 19.96 -24.79 -3.24
CA LEU A 18 19.16 -26.00 -3.36
C LEU A 18 18.25 -26.19 -2.13
N GLY A 19 16.94 -26.37 -2.37
CA GLY A 19 15.94 -26.50 -1.31
C GLY A 19 15.52 -25.18 -0.64
N LYS A 20 16.13 -24.04 -0.98
CA LYS A 20 15.84 -22.73 -0.35
C LYS A 20 14.93 -21.81 -1.18
N GLY A 21 14.38 -22.27 -2.29
CA GLY A 21 13.53 -21.46 -3.19
C GLY A 21 12.37 -20.75 -2.47
N PHE A 22 11.72 -21.43 -1.52
CA PHE A 22 10.67 -20.83 -0.69
C PHE A 22 11.16 -19.62 0.11
N TYR A 23 12.34 -19.71 0.73
CA TYR A 23 12.90 -18.61 1.53
C TYR A 23 13.27 -17.41 0.66
N PHE A 24 13.84 -17.64 -0.54
CA PHE A 24 14.13 -16.58 -1.49
C PHE A 24 12.87 -15.89 -1.98
N THR A 25 11.82 -16.66 -2.29
CA THR A 25 10.51 -16.11 -2.68
C THR A 25 9.93 -15.25 -1.55
N MET A 26 9.95 -15.75 -0.32
CA MET A 26 9.44 -15.00 0.83
C MET A 26 10.22 -13.72 1.12
N ALA A 27 11.53 -13.72 0.91
CA ALA A 27 12.34 -12.50 1.02
C ALA A 27 11.96 -11.48 -0.07
N GLY A 28 11.74 -11.91 -1.30
CA GLY A 28 11.29 -11.05 -2.40
C GLY A 28 9.90 -10.43 -2.16
N MET A 29 9.02 -11.13 -1.45
CA MET A 29 7.66 -10.62 -1.15
C MET A 29 7.65 -9.37 -0.25
N MET A 30 8.70 -9.11 0.52
CA MET A 30 8.79 -7.86 1.29
C MET A 30 8.90 -6.65 0.36
N GLY A 31 9.76 -6.74 -0.65
CA GLY A 31 9.86 -5.75 -1.71
C GLY A 31 8.55 -5.59 -2.48
N GLY A 32 7.85 -6.69 -2.80
CA GLY A 32 6.56 -6.70 -3.46
C GLY A 32 5.48 -5.93 -2.67
N ARG A 33 5.44 -6.08 -1.34
CA ARG A 33 4.50 -5.32 -0.47
C ARG A 33 4.77 -3.82 -0.51
N MET A 34 6.04 -3.41 -0.46
CA MET A 34 6.41 -2.00 -0.59
C MET A 34 6.05 -1.42 -1.97
N GLN A 35 6.33 -2.17 -3.05
CA GLN A 35 5.93 -1.77 -4.40
C GLN A 35 4.41 -1.61 -4.50
N THR A 36 3.64 -2.51 -3.89
CA THR A 36 2.18 -2.44 -3.86
C THR A 36 1.69 -1.20 -3.11
N ALA A 37 2.29 -0.88 -1.96
CA ALA A 37 2.00 0.36 -1.24
C ALA A 37 2.33 1.62 -2.06
N ALA A 38 3.44 1.61 -2.79
CA ALA A 38 3.81 2.71 -3.68
C ALA A 38 2.83 2.86 -4.85
N ARG A 39 2.38 1.75 -5.45
CA ARG A 39 1.32 1.76 -6.48
C ARG A 39 0.02 2.34 -5.93
N ALA A 40 -0.40 1.94 -4.73
CA ALA A 40 -1.58 2.49 -4.06
C ALA A 40 -1.46 4.01 -3.87
N CYS A 41 -0.30 4.52 -3.46
CA CYS A 41 -0.04 5.96 -3.40
C CYS A 41 -0.12 6.63 -4.79
N GLY A 42 0.37 5.97 -5.83
CA GLY A 42 0.25 6.45 -7.21
C GLY A 42 -1.19 6.60 -7.66
N VAL A 43 -2.02 5.57 -7.41
CA VAL A 43 -3.46 5.57 -7.73
C VAL A 43 -4.20 6.66 -6.93
N MET A 44 -3.93 6.79 -5.62
CA MET A 44 -4.52 7.85 -4.80
C MET A 44 -4.19 9.24 -5.35
N ARG A 45 -2.94 9.48 -5.74
CA ARG A 45 -2.52 10.76 -6.33
C ARG A 45 -3.25 11.06 -7.64
N ALA A 46 -3.37 10.07 -8.51
CA ALA A 46 -4.06 10.20 -9.79
C ALA A 46 -5.54 10.51 -9.59
N ALA A 47 -6.21 9.75 -8.72
CA ALA A 47 -7.62 9.95 -8.38
C ALA A 47 -7.89 11.33 -7.75
N LEU A 48 -7.04 11.78 -6.83
CA LEU A 48 -7.14 13.11 -6.21
C LEU A 48 -6.98 14.23 -7.27
N ARG A 49 -5.99 14.11 -8.16
CA ARG A 49 -5.77 15.09 -9.24
C ARG A 49 -6.97 15.17 -10.19
N ALA A 50 -7.48 14.02 -10.63
CA ALA A 50 -8.67 13.96 -11.48
C ALA A 50 -9.88 14.61 -10.80
N SER A 51 -10.09 14.32 -9.51
CA SER A 51 -11.20 14.87 -8.73
C SER A 51 -11.09 16.38 -8.54
N LEU A 52 -9.89 16.91 -8.28
CA LEU A 52 -9.66 18.36 -8.19
C LEU A 52 -9.98 19.05 -9.51
N GLN A 53 -9.47 18.52 -10.62
CA GLN A 53 -9.73 19.08 -11.95
C GLN A 53 -11.22 19.05 -12.29
N TYR A 54 -11.86 17.87 -12.14
CA TYR A 54 -13.28 17.74 -12.42
C TYR A 54 -14.13 18.67 -11.55
N SER A 55 -13.84 18.79 -10.26
CA SER A 55 -14.59 19.65 -9.35
C SER A 55 -14.46 21.15 -9.67
N ARG A 56 -13.35 21.57 -10.28
CA ARG A 56 -13.13 22.93 -10.78
C ARG A 56 -13.99 23.20 -12.00
N ASP A 57 -14.01 22.25 -12.95
CA ASP A 57 -14.61 22.44 -14.27
C ASP A 57 -16.11 22.19 -14.25
N ARG A 58 -16.59 21.27 -13.42
CA ARG A 58 -17.99 20.90 -13.30
C ARG A 58 -18.78 21.97 -12.53
N LYS A 59 -19.78 22.54 -13.17
CA LYS A 59 -20.74 23.45 -12.53
C LYS A 59 -22.05 22.72 -12.19
N VAL A 60 -22.57 22.99 -11.00
CA VAL A 60 -23.85 22.48 -10.49
C VAL A 60 -24.58 23.62 -9.82
N PHE A 61 -25.83 23.85 -10.17
CA PHE A 61 -26.64 24.98 -9.67
C PHE A 61 -25.93 26.35 -9.79
N GLY A 62 -25.24 26.58 -10.92
CA GLY A 62 -24.63 27.87 -11.26
C GLY A 62 -23.20 28.09 -10.75
N GLN A 63 -22.65 27.23 -9.89
CA GLN A 63 -21.31 27.39 -9.34
C GLN A 63 -20.45 26.13 -9.51
N PRO A 64 -19.11 26.24 -9.51
CA PRO A 64 -18.21 25.09 -9.56
C PRO A 64 -18.46 24.10 -8.42
N LEU A 65 -18.36 22.81 -8.71
CA LEU A 65 -18.51 21.76 -7.70
C LEU A 65 -17.50 21.91 -6.54
N LEU A 66 -16.33 22.47 -6.83
CA LEU A 66 -15.27 22.74 -5.85
C LEU A 66 -15.71 23.72 -4.73
N GLU A 67 -16.69 24.59 -4.97
CA GLU A 67 -17.16 25.57 -4.00
C GLU A 67 -18.13 24.98 -2.95
N TYR A 68 -18.58 23.74 -3.13
CA TYR A 68 -19.46 23.08 -2.18
C TYR A 68 -18.67 22.50 -1.00
N PRO A 69 -19.12 22.79 0.25
CA PRO A 69 -18.39 22.33 1.46
C PRO A 69 -18.20 20.81 1.53
N LEU A 70 -19.17 20.03 1.07
CA LEU A 70 -19.05 18.57 1.05
C LEU A 70 -17.96 18.09 0.09
N THR A 71 -17.82 18.73 -1.06
CA THR A 71 -16.74 18.46 -2.02
C THR A 71 -15.38 18.76 -1.41
N LEU A 72 -15.22 19.92 -0.79
CA LEU A 72 -13.98 20.30 -0.10
C LEU A 72 -13.63 19.32 1.00
N ALA A 73 -14.59 18.89 1.82
CA ALA A 73 -14.37 17.90 2.87
C ALA A 73 -13.91 16.54 2.31
N LYS A 74 -14.48 16.09 1.18
CA LYS A 74 -14.06 14.86 0.51
C LYS A 74 -12.62 14.98 -0.01
N LEU A 75 -12.32 16.03 -0.74
CA LEU A 75 -10.98 16.30 -1.28
C LEU A 75 -9.91 16.40 -0.17
N ALA A 76 -10.23 17.07 0.94
CA ALA A 76 -9.37 17.18 2.11
C ALA A 76 -9.05 15.79 2.72
N ARG A 77 -10.07 14.94 2.89
CA ARG A 77 -9.87 13.56 3.40
C ARG A 77 -9.04 12.70 2.43
N MET A 78 -9.26 12.83 1.12
CA MET A 78 -8.46 12.15 0.10
C MET A 78 -6.99 12.57 0.18
N ALA A 79 -6.74 13.89 0.27
CA ALA A 79 -5.39 14.44 0.40
C ALA A 79 -4.69 13.99 1.69
N ALA A 80 -5.38 14.00 2.82
CA ALA A 80 -4.85 13.55 4.11
C ALA A 80 -4.43 12.06 4.06
N ARG A 81 -5.27 11.17 3.51
CA ARG A 81 -4.95 9.74 3.34
C ARG A 81 -3.74 9.51 2.44
N PHE A 82 -3.74 10.17 1.29
CA PHE A 82 -2.59 10.09 0.38
C PHE A 82 -1.29 10.53 1.06
N SER A 83 -1.31 11.69 1.73
CA SER A 83 -0.14 12.24 2.41
C SER A 83 0.37 11.31 3.53
N ALA A 84 -0.53 10.80 4.38
CA ALA A 84 -0.18 9.87 5.45
C ALA A 84 0.44 8.57 4.90
N CYS A 85 -0.21 7.94 3.92
CA CYS A 85 0.30 6.70 3.32
C CYS A 85 1.66 6.91 2.64
N ARG A 86 1.84 8.04 1.94
CA ARG A 86 3.09 8.38 1.28
C ARG A 86 4.23 8.55 2.29
N GLN A 87 4.02 9.29 3.37
CA GLN A 87 5.04 9.50 4.40
C GLN A 87 5.40 8.19 5.11
N LEU A 88 4.41 7.38 5.45
CA LEU A 88 4.63 6.07 6.04
C LEU A 88 5.42 5.15 5.09
N ALA A 89 5.09 5.13 3.79
CA ALA A 89 5.83 4.34 2.81
C ALA A 89 7.30 4.73 2.72
N PHE A 90 7.62 6.03 2.71
CA PHE A 90 9.01 6.49 2.73
C PHE A 90 9.75 6.16 4.04
N ALA A 91 9.06 6.28 5.18
CA ALA A 91 9.66 5.91 6.46
C ALA A 91 10.01 4.42 6.52
N ILE A 92 9.10 3.56 6.06
CA ILE A 92 9.31 2.11 6.06
C ILE A 92 10.33 1.67 5.01
N ALA A 93 10.41 2.35 3.86
CA ALA A 93 11.46 2.08 2.89
C ALA A 93 12.86 2.20 3.49
N ARG A 94 13.10 3.21 4.32
CA ARG A 94 14.38 3.37 5.04
C ARG A 94 14.65 2.23 6.02
N VAL A 95 13.64 1.77 6.75
CA VAL A 95 13.77 0.60 7.66
C VAL A 95 14.13 -0.67 6.88
N LEU A 96 13.59 -0.84 5.67
CA LEU A 96 13.92 -1.98 4.81
C LEU A 96 15.35 -1.89 4.27
N ASP A 97 15.84 -0.70 3.94
CA ASP A 97 17.24 -0.48 3.51
C ASP A 97 18.24 -0.86 4.62
N GLU A 98 17.83 -0.75 5.88
CA GLU A 98 18.60 -1.16 7.07
C GLU A 98 18.48 -2.67 7.38
N GLY A 99 17.75 -3.43 6.56
CA GLY A 99 17.64 -4.90 6.67
C GLY A 99 16.51 -5.39 7.61
N GLY A 100 15.65 -4.48 8.12
CA GLY A 100 14.48 -4.80 8.93
C GLY A 100 13.15 -4.76 8.15
N GLY A 101 12.03 -4.64 8.86
CA GLY A 101 10.79 -4.12 8.31
C GLY A 101 9.76 -5.10 7.76
N ARG A 102 9.81 -6.40 8.10
CA ARG A 102 8.82 -7.39 7.61
C ARG A 102 7.38 -7.07 8.06
N MET A 103 7.20 -6.68 9.32
CA MET A 103 5.91 -6.28 9.86
C MET A 103 5.50 -4.93 9.25
N GLU A 104 6.41 -3.99 9.23
CA GLU A 104 6.22 -2.63 8.75
C GLU A 104 5.83 -2.59 7.26
N ALA A 105 6.46 -3.41 6.41
CA ALA A 105 6.08 -3.57 5.00
C ALA A 105 4.64 -4.08 4.86
N SER A 106 4.19 -4.95 5.77
CA SER A 106 2.80 -5.42 5.79
C SER A 106 1.84 -4.34 6.28
N LEU A 107 2.21 -3.57 7.30
CA LEU A 107 1.42 -2.44 7.81
C LEU A 107 1.18 -1.38 6.74
N VAL A 108 2.23 -0.94 6.05
CA VAL A 108 2.08 0.08 5.01
C VAL A 108 1.25 -0.45 3.84
N LYS A 109 1.43 -1.72 3.44
CA LYS A 109 0.61 -2.33 2.38
C LYS A 109 -0.87 -2.33 2.77
N LEU A 110 -1.20 -2.79 3.97
CA LEU A 110 -2.57 -2.80 4.49
C LEU A 110 -3.19 -1.39 4.49
N LEU A 111 -2.51 -0.42 5.07
CA LEU A 111 -3.02 0.95 5.17
C LEU A 111 -3.17 1.61 3.80
N ALA A 112 -2.15 1.51 2.94
CA ALA A 112 -2.14 2.18 1.65
C ALA A 112 -3.19 1.59 0.68
N CYS A 113 -3.36 0.26 0.63
CA CYS A 113 -4.34 -0.37 -0.24
C CYS A 113 -5.77 -0.02 0.19
N ARG A 114 -6.10 -0.10 1.48
CA ARG A 114 -7.41 0.33 2.00
C ARG A 114 -7.67 1.81 1.77
N SER A 115 -6.66 2.65 1.94
CA SER A 115 -6.77 4.07 1.67
C SER A 115 -7.00 4.35 0.18
N ALA A 116 -6.38 3.59 -0.72
CA ALA A 116 -6.59 3.71 -2.15
C ALA A 116 -8.03 3.36 -2.55
N GLU A 117 -8.61 2.28 -2.02
CA GLU A 117 -10.02 1.93 -2.23
C GLU A 117 -10.95 3.07 -1.80
N MET A 118 -10.70 3.67 -0.63
CA MET A 118 -11.51 4.78 -0.12
C MET A 118 -11.36 6.04 -0.98
N VAL A 119 -10.13 6.39 -1.38
CA VAL A 119 -9.85 7.58 -2.19
C VAL A 119 -10.45 7.45 -3.58
N THR A 120 -10.32 6.29 -4.22
CA THR A 120 -10.87 6.06 -5.56
C THR A 120 -12.40 5.99 -5.55
N ARG A 121 -13.02 5.45 -4.49
CA ARG A 121 -14.46 5.51 -4.28
C ARG A 121 -14.97 6.95 -4.18
N GLU A 122 -14.29 7.80 -3.41
CA GLU A 122 -14.67 9.21 -3.30
C GLU A 122 -14.45 9.98 -4.62
N ALA A 123 -13.40 9.64 -5.37
CA ALA A 123 -13.18 10.18 -6.70
C ALA A 123 -14.32 9.82 -7.65
N LEU A 124 -14.74 8.58 -7.67
CA LEU A 124 -15.86 8.08 -8.46
C LEU A 124 -17.16 8.83 -8.09
N GLN A 125 -17.43 8.99 -6.79
CA GLN A 125 -18.59 9.70 -6.29
C GLN A 125 -18.58 11.19 -6.69
N LEU A 126 -17.44 11.87 -6.65
CA LEU A 126 -17.31 13.27 -7.06
C LEU A 126 -17.58 13.47 -8.55
N HIS A 127 -17.21 12.51 -9.38
CA HIS A 127 -17.49 12.55 -10.83
C HIS A 127 -18.94 12.20 -11.18
N GLY A 128 -19.73 11.64 -10.23
CA GLY A 128 -21.11 11.23 -10.46
C GLY A 128 -21.20 10.22 -11.60
N GLY A 129 -22.16 10.36 -12.52
CA GLY A 129 -22.31 9.46 -13.67
C GLY A 129 -21.07 9.36 -14.56
N MET A 130 -20.31 10.44 -14.69
CA MET A 130 -19.04 10.43 -15.42
C MET A 130 -17.97 9.59 -14.73
N GLY A 131 -18.06 9.39 -13.41
CA GLY A 131 -17.16 8.50 -12.69
C GLY A 131 -17.38 7.02 -13.00
N TYR A 132 -18.60 6.64 -13.33
CA TYR A 132 -18.95 5.29 -13.78
C TYR A 132 -18.56 5.03 -15.23
N ALA A 133 -18.57 6.04 -16.07
CA ALA A 133 -18.28 5.95 -17.50
C ALA A 133 -16.78 5.69 -17.74
N GLU A 134 -16.48 4.86 -18.75
CA GLU A 134 -15.10 4.46 -19.08
C GLU A 134 -14.30 5.58 -19.76
N GLU A 135 -14.97 6.63 -20.22
CA GLU A 135 -14.35 7.83 -20.80
C GLU A 135 -13.51 8.62 -19.77
N THR A 136 -13.77 8.40 -18.48
CA THR A 136 -12.96 8.98 -17.42
C THR A 136 -12.09 7.92 -16.74
N PRO A 137 -10.86 8.24 -16.34
CA PRO A 137 -9.96 7.24 -15.77
C PRO A 137 -10.33 6.81 -14.35
N VAL A 138 -11.29 7.48 -13.69
CA VAL A 138 -11.59 7.22 -12.27
C VAL A 138 -12.29 5.88 -12.04
N SER A 139 -13.10 5.40 -13.00
CA SER A 139 -13.68 4.06 -12.98
C SER A 139 -12.58 3.01 -12.93
N ARG A 140 -11.57 3.16 -13.77
CA ARG A 140 -10.41 2.25 -13.81
C ARG A 140 -9.58 2.31 -12.53
N TYR A 141 -9.34 3.51 -11.99
CA TYR A 141 -8.63 3.66 -10.71
C TYR A 141 -9.33 2.94 -9.55
N PHE A 142 -10.67 2.94 -9.54
CA PHE A 142 -11.45 2.23 -8.54
C PHE A 142 -11.27 0.72 -8.63
N VAL A 143 -11.34 0.15 -9.84
CA VAL A 143 -11.12 -1.28 -10.08
C VAL A 143 -9.68 -1.67 -9.74
N ASP A 144 -8.70 -0.90 -10.20
CA ASP A 144 -7.29 -1.17 -9.97
C ASP A 144 -6.91 -1.04 -8.48
N ALA A 145 -7.54 -0.13 -7.73
CA ALA A 145 -7.31 -0.03 -6.29
C ALA A 145 -7.72 -1.31 -5.54
N ARG A 146 -8.81 -1.95 -5.95
CA ARG A 146 -9.31 -3.16 -5.30
C ARG A 146 -8.32 -4.33 -5.39
N VAL A 147 -7.67 -4.54 -6.53
CA VAL A 147 -6.73 -5.66 -6.69
C VAL A 147 -5.50 -5.52 -5.80
N LEU A 148 -5.12 -4.30 -5.42
CA LEU A 148 -3.97 -4.06 -4.55
C LEU A 148 -4.14 -4.66 -3.15
N SER A 149 -5.37 -4.81 -2.66
CA SER A 149 -5.66 -5.48 -1.39
C SER A 149 -5.59 -7.01 -1.48
N ILE A 150 -5.62 -7.57 -2.69
CA ILE A 150 -5.72 -9.02 -2.93
C ILE A 150 -4.34 -9.64 -3.13
N PHE A 151 -3.54 -9.12 -4.06
CA PHE A 151 -2.24 -9.72 -4.39
C PHE A 151 -1.11 -9.26 -3.46
N GLU A 152 0.08 -9.86 -3.58
CA GLU A 152 1.25 -9.65 -2.70
C GLU A 152 0.96 -9.92 -1.21
N GLY A 153 0.03 -10.86 -0.98
CA GLY A 153 -0.51 -11.21 0.32
C GLY A 153 -1.84 -10.52 0.59
N ALA A 154 -2.92 -11.31 0.57
CA ALA A 154 -4.26 -10.82 0.90
C ALA A 154 -4.27 -10.13 2.27
N GLU A 155 -5.05 -9.07 2.39
CA GLU A 155 -5.05 -8.20 3.58
C GLU A 155 -5.34 -8.97 4.87
N GLU A 156 -6.25 -9.94 4.84
CA GLU A 156 -6.59 -10.78 5.99
C GLU A 156 -5.40 -11.64 6.43
N THR A 157 -4.67 -12.19 5.45
CA THR A 157 -3.46 -12.98 5.72
C THR A 157 -2.37 -12.12 6.33
N LEU A 158 -2.15 -10.92 5.81
CA LEU A 158 -1.14 -9.99 6.36
C LEU A 158 -1.54 -9.52 7.76
N ALA A 159 -2.81 -9.18 7.97
CA ALA A 159 -3.30 -8.75 9.26
C ALA A 159 -3.12 -9.85 10.34
N LEU A 160 -3.57 -11.08 10.06
CA LEU A 160 -3.55 -12.18 11.04
C LEU A 160 -2.17 -12.83 11.19
N LYS A 161 -1.53 -13.19 10.06
CA LYS A 161 -0.32 -14.03 10.09
C LYS A 161 0.98 -13.24 10.24
N VAL A 162 0.95 -11.94 9.98
CA VAL A 162 2.15 -11.09 10.08
C VAL A 162 1.97 -10.06 11.19
N VAL A 163 1.02 -9.13 11.06
CA VAL A 163 0.90 -7.99 11.98
C VAL A 163 0.43 -8.44 13.36
N ALA A 164 -0.72 -9.11 13.46
CA ALA A 164 -1.26 -9.54 14.77
C ALA A 164 -0.32 -10.50 15.49
N ARG A 165 0.32 -11.40 14.76
CA ARG A 165 1.31 -12.32 15.34
C ARG A 165 2.53 -11.58 15.89
N SER A 166 3.07 -10.61 15.14
CA SER A 166 4.22 -9.81 15.61
C SER A 166 3.86 -8.98 16.84
N LEU A 167 2.65 -8.42 16.90
CA LEU A 167 2.16 -7.68 18.08
C LEU A 167 2.02 -8.61 19.30
N LEU A 168 1.48 -9.80 19.10
CA LEU A 168 1.35 -10.79 20.16
C LEU A 168 2.72 -11.23 20.70
N GLU A 169 3.66 -11.54 19.82
CA GLU A 169 5.03 -11.91 20.18
C GLU A 169 5.73 -10.78 20.94
N ALA A 170 5.51 -9.52 20.56
CA ALA A 170 6.04 -8.35 21.28
C ALA A 170 5.42 -8.18 22.67
N ALA A 171 4.09 -8.40 22.80
CA ALA A 171 3.37 -8.29 24.07
C ALA A 171 3.74 -9.39 25.06
N LEU A 172 4.09 -10.59 24.57
CA LEU A 172 4.48 -11.73 25.39
C LEU A 172 5.97 -11.72 25.80
N LYS A 173 6.80 -10.87 25.21
CA LYS A 173 8.19 -10.70 25.65
C LYS A 173 8.19 -10.05 27.03
N PRO A 174 8.84 -10.67 28.07
CA PRO A 174 8.96 -10.02 29.37
C PRO A 174 9.71 -8.69 29.17
N ALA A 175 9.18 -7.61 29.79
CA ALA A 175 9.87 -6.31 29.80
C ALA A 175 11.28 -6.55 30.36
N SER A 176 12.30 -6.27 29.55
CA SER A 176 13.68 -6.23 30.04
C SER A 176 13.73 -5.16 31.14
N ARG A 177 13.83 -5.62 32.40
CA ARG A 177 14.07 -4.70 33.53
C ARG A 177 15.32 -3.87 33.19
N PRO A 178 15.24 -2.55 33.24
CA PRO A 178 16.46 -1.76 33.19
C PRO A 178 17.35 -2.23 34.35
N ALA A 179 18.59 -2.59 34.05
CA ALA A 179 19.57 -2.91 35.07
C ALA A 179 19.66 -1.68 35.98
N LEU A 180 19.20 -1.82 37.22
CA LEU A 180 19.48 -0.86 38.26
C LEU A 180 20.98 -0.84 38.39
N SER A 181 21.63 0.22 37.93
CA SER A 181 23.03 0.51 38.22
C SER A 181 23.15 0.57 39.73
N ALA A 182 23.75 -0.46 40.33
CA ALA A 182 24.19 -0.41 41.70
C ALA A 182 25.24 0.68 41.78
N GLY A 183 24.83 1.83 42.30
CA GLY A 183 25.76 2.86 42.72
C GLY A 183 26.52 2.37 43.94
N THR A 184 27.78 2.30 43.80
CA THR A 184 28.76 2.35 44.91
C THR A 184 29.47 3.69 44.87
#